data_5afd5c8eb31c6fd141de0a8847f2e97d
#
_entry.id   5afd5c8eb31c6fd141de0a8847f2e97d
#
_cell.length_a   1.000
_cell.length_b   1.000
_cell.length_c   1.000
_cell.angle_alpha   90.00
_cell.angle_beta   90.00
_cell.angle_gamma   90.00
#
_symmetry.space_group_name_H-M   'P 1'
#
loop_
_entity.id
_entity.type
_entity.pdbx_description
1 polymer ?
#
loop_
_entity_poly.entity_id
_entity_poly.type
_entity_poly.pdbx_seq_one_letter_code
_entity_poly.pdbx_strand_id
1 'polypeptide(L)'
;MLLSPEQTRALYQHAATTRYAVLAVNADSPAAIVDCLIAARECDAPIIIETSLWQLTGHSFGAGDALLGIDRYLAELHTLASSDRFRDVPVVYHTDHIKGPATVGILTHAMRKRASSISLDSSAMSAQENIETMIRLCEIAAQEGLPLTLEMEAGVDDGVTPLEETRSLFGEVERLMPGRLALWAPGVGTKHGLGNDLGGFSPDAIRAHRELASELAGRPIGIALHGSSGLTEEQLAAGVAAGVAKVNWSSESLLIRSEAAAAFFDQNRERLGKSHPDFKATAMDNGLQQSISAVYVPKVKARIESLNGKGQASDFRKTLQ
;
A
#
# COMPACT_ATOMS: atom_id res chain seq x y z
N MET A 1 14.21 7.22 -3.17
CA MET A 1 13.67 8.56 -2.78
C MET A 1 12.28 8.40 -2.19
N LEU A 2 11.98 8.98 -1.02
CA LEU A 2 10.63 9.05 -0.50
C LEU A 2 9.87 10.15 -1.23
N LEU A 3 8.72 9.80 -1.83
CA LEU A 3 7.97 10.72 -2.68
C LEU A 3 7.10 11.68 -1.84
N SER A 4 7.03 12.94 -2.28
CA SER A 4 6.04 13.90 -1.74
C SER A 4 4.62 13.51 -2.18
N PRO A 5 3.57 14.08 -1.57
CA PRO A 5 2.20 13.85 -2.02
C PRO A 5 1.98 14.19 -3.50
N GLU A 6 2.58 15.27 -4.01
CA GLU A 6 2.47 15.67 -5.42
C GLU A 6 3.17 14.67 -6.35
N GLN A 7 4.38 14.22 -5.99
CA GLN A 7 5.12 13.20 -6.74
C GLN A 7 4.38 11.86 -6.71
N THR A 8 3.74 11.54 -5.58
CA THR A 8 2.93 10.32 -5.44
C THR A 8 1.70 10.37 -6.36
N ARG A 9 1.02 11.50 -6.46
CA ARG A 9 -0.06 11.69 -7.42
C ARG A 9 0.42 11.50 -8.85
N ALA A 10 1.58 12.06 -9.18
CA ALA A 10 2.20 11.85 -10.50
C ALA A 10 2.53 10.38 -10.75
N LEU A 11 3.01 9.65 -9.74
CA LEU A 11 3.26 8.20 -9.83
C LEU A 11 1.97 7.42 -10.12
N TYR A 12 0.87 7.71 -9.41
CA TYR A 12 -0.40 7.04 -9.64
C TYR A 12 -0.98 7.33 -11.03
N GLN A 13 -0.85 8.55 -11.51
CA GLN A 13 -1.23 8.91 -12.89
C GLN A 13 -0.34 8.20 -13.92
N HIS A 14 0.96 8.14 -13.69
CA HIS A 14 1.90 7.41 -14.54
C HIS A 14 1.53 5.92 -14.59
N ALA A 15 1.25 5.29 -13.45
CA ALA A 15 0.83 3.90 -13.38
C ALA A 15 -0.49 3.66 -14.17
N ALA A 16 -1.49 4.52 -13.97
CA ALA A 16 -2.78 4.43 -14.65
C ALA A 16 -2.67 4.59 -16.18
N THR A 17 -1.75 5.43 -16.67
CA THR A 17 -1.56 5.69 -18.10
C THR A 17 -0.64 4.69 -18.78
N THR A 18 0.40 4.23 -18.10
CA THR A 18 1.42 3.30 -18.63
C THR A 18 1.00 1.83 -18.47
N ARG A 19 -0.09 1.58 -17.72
CA ARG A 19 -0.66 0.22 -17.50
C ARG A 19 0.25 -0.72 -16.73
N TYR A 20 0.68 -0.25 -15.57
CA TYR A 20 1.23 -1.09 -14.51
C TYR A 20 0.56 -0.73 -13.18
N ALA A 21 0.74 -1.58 -12.17
CA ALA A 21 0.33 -1.23 -10.82
C ALA A 21 1.52 -1.20 -9.87
N VAL A 22 1.51 -0.26 -8.92
CA VAL A 22 2.49 -0.19 -7.85
C VAL A 22 2.09 -1.15 -6.75
N LEU A 23 3.01 -2.04 -6.38
CA LEU A 23 2.81 -2.95 -5.25
C LEU A 23 2.81 -2.17 -3.95
N ALA A 24 1.78 -2.34 -3.14
CA ALA A 24 1.63 -1.77 -1.80
C ALA A 24 1.67 -2.89 -0.75
N VAL A 25 2.60 -2.80 0.18
CA VAL A 25 2.86 -3.85 1.17
C VAL A 25 2.65 -3.30 2.58
N ASN A 26 1.79 -3.98 3.35
CA ASN A 26 1.65 -3.72 4.79
C ASN A 26 2.86 -4.29 5.55
N ALA A 27 4.00 -3.62 5.42
CA ALA A 27 5.25 -4.06 6.05
C ALA A 27 5.22 -3.79 7.57
N ASP A 28 5.21 -4.84 8.37
CA ASP A 28 4.98 -4.81 9.82
C ASP A 28 6.24 -4.65 10.67
N SER A 29 7.41 -4.62 10.05
CA SER A 29 8.70 -4.54 10.73
C SER A 29 9.76 -3.83 9.88
N PRO A 30 10.83 -3.27 10.50
CA PRO A 30 11.95 -2.68 9.77
C PRO A 30 12.58 -3.65 8.75
N ALA A 31 12.71 -4.93 9.09
CA ALA A 31 13.24 -5.94 8.19
C ALA A 31 12.33 -6.16 6.96
N ALA A 32 11.01 -6.15 7.15
CA ALA A 32 10.06 -6.25 6.04
C ALA A 32 10.17 -5.06 5.08
N ILE A 33 10.36 -3.85 5.60
CA ILE A 33 10.60 -2.64 4.79
C ILE A 33 11.88 -2.81 3.96
N VAL A 34 12.98 -3.24 4.58
CA VAL A 34 14.25 -3.46 3.89
C VAL A 34 14.10 -4.50 2.77
N ASP A 35 13.42 -5.61 3.00
CA ASP A 35 13.17 -6.64 1.99
C ASP A 35 12.37 -6.10 0.80
N CYS A 36 11.32 -5.30 1.06
CA CYS A 36 10.54 -4.64 0.03
C CYS A 36 11.40 -3.69 -0.83
N LEU A 37 12.26 -2.89 -0.18
CA LEU A 37 13.15 -1.96 -0.90
C LEU A 37 14.24 -2.69 -1.71
N ILE A 38 14.75 -3.82 -1.22
CA ILE A 38 15.69 -4.68 -1.98
C ILE A 38 15.01 -5.19 -3.25
N ALA A 39 13.80 -5.76 -3.11
CA ALA A 39 13.04 -6.27 -4.25
C ALA A 39 12.72 -5.18 -5.28
N ALA A 40 12.23 -4.02 -4.81
CA ALA A 40 11.92 -2.88 -5.66
C ALA A 40 13.15 -2.35 -6.41
N ARG A 41 14.31 -2.24 -5.73
CA ARG A 41 15.57 -1.84 -6.35
C ARG A 41 16.02 -2.84 -7.43
N GLU A 42 15.96 -4.14 -7.13
CA GLU A 42 16.37 -5.17 -8.07
C GLU A 42 15.46 -5.28 -9.30
N CYS A 43 14.19 -4.91 -9.15
CA CYS A 43 13.23 -4.82 -10.25
C CYS A 43 13.25 -3.45 -10.97
N ASP A 44 14.00 -2.45 -10.49
CA ASP A 44 13.87 -1.06 -10.94
C ASP A 44 12.39 -0.60 -10.90
N ALA A 45 11.73 -0.81 -9.76
CA ALA A 45 10.30 -0.59 -9.60
C ALA A 45 9.99 0.42 -8.49
N PRO A 46 8.92 1.22 -8.60
CA PRO A 46 8.37 1.93 -7.46
C PRO A 46 7.71 0.95 -6.48
N ILE A 47 7.61 1.35 -5.21
CA ILE A 47 6.95 0.56 -4.18
C ILE A 47 6.23 1.44 -3.17
N ILE A 48 5.12 0.93 -2.63
CA ILE A 48 4.37 1.54 -1.55
C ILE A 48 4.59 0.72 -0.28
N ILE A 49 5.03 1.37 0.77
CA ILE A 49 4.97 0.85 2.13
C ILE A 49 3.72 1.44 2.76
N GLU A 50 2.78 0.58 3.08
CA GLU A 50 1.49 1.02 3.64
C GLU A 50 1.29 0.49 5.05
N THR A 51 0.47 1.21 5.82
CA THR A 51 0.22 0.91 7.23
C THR A 51 -1.24 1.09 7.59
N SER A 52 -1.85 0.03 8.11
CA SER A 52 -3.12 0.11 8.82
C SER A 52 -2.88 0.39 10.31
N LEU A 53 -3.94 0.51 11.09
CA LEU A 53 -3.82 0.65 12.55
C LEU A 53 -3.02 -0.49 13.19
N TRP A 54 -3.07 -1.71 12.64
CA TRP A 54 -2.31 -2.85 13.14
C TRP A 54 -0.80 -2.62 13.10
N GLN A 55 -0.28 -2.14 11.96
CA GLN A 55 1.12 -1.82 11.84
C GLN A 55 1.48 -0.59 12.67
N LEU A 56 0.64 0.46 12.63
CA LEU A 56 0.89 1.71 13.35
C LEU A 56 0.96 1.52 14.86
N THR A 57 0.05 0.74 15.45
CA THR A 57 0.05 0.46 16.89
C THR A 57 0.94 -0.72 17.29
N GLY A 58 1.45 -1.45 16.30
CA GLY A 58 2.26 -2.64 16.52
C GLY A 58 3.54 -2.38 17.35
N HIS A 59 4.04 -3.42 17.98
CA HIS A 59 5.22 -3.34 18.86
C HIS A 59 6.47 -2.83 18.15
N SER A 60 6.64 -3.19 16.86
CA SER A 60 7.82 -2.82 16.07
C SER A 60 7.95 -1.30 15.85
N PHE A 61 6.83 -0.58 15.79
CA PHE A 61 6.83 0.85 15.50
C PHE A 61 6.11 1.69 16.55
N GLY A 62 4.81 1.48 16.76
CA GLY A 62 3.99 2.36 17.59
C GLY A 62 3.99 2.03 19.08
N ALA A 63 4.27 0.79 19.46
CA ALA A 63 4.18 0.34 20.85
C ALA A 63 2.83 0.72 21.53
N GLY A 64 1.74 0.62 20.76
CA GLY A 64 0.38 0.99 21.19
C GLY A 64 -0.08 2.39 20.75
N ASP A 65 0.80 3.23 20.21
CA ASP A 65 0.50 4.60 19.79
C ASP A 65 0.62 4.75 18.27
N ALA A 66 -0.51 5.03 17.60
CA ALA A 66 -0.54 5.18 16.14
C ALA A 66 0.24 6.40 15.63
N LEU A 67 0.30 7.49 16.38
CA LEU A 67 1.03 8.69 15.98
C LEU A 67 2.54 8.47 16.05
N LEU A 68 3.00 7.80 17.12
CA LEU A 68 4.39 7.34 17.21
C LEU A 68 4.72 6.37 16.09
N GLY A 69 3.78 5.49 15.72
CA GLY A 69 3.93 4.57 14.60
C GLY A 69 4.21 5.31 13.30
N ILE A 70 3.40 6.31 12.95
CA ILE A 70 3.61 7.16 11.76
C ILE A 70 4.99 7.81 11.77
N ASP A 71 5.36 8.42 12.90
CA ASP A 71 6.64 9.12 13.04
C ASP A 71 7.83 8.18 12.80
N ARG A 72 7.77 6.96 13.33
CA ARG A 72 8.84 5.97 13.19
C ARG A 72 8.90 5.35 11.80
N TYR A 73 7.74 5.07 11.17
CA TYR A 73 7.72 4.62 9.77
C TYR A 73 8.35 5.66 8.84
N LEU A 74 7.97 6.92 8.97
CA LEU A 74 8.51 8.00 8.15
C LEU A 74 10.00 8.22 8.39
N ALA A 75 10.47 8.16 9.64
CA ALA A 75 11.89 8.26 9.96
C ALA A 75 12.71 7.12 9.34
N GLU A 76 12.22 5.89 9.42
CA GLU A 76 12.83 4.70 8.81
C GLU A 76 12.89 4.83 7.30
N LEU A 77 11.77 5.12 6.66
CA LEU A 77 11.67 5.27 5.21
C LEU A 77 12.52 6.43 4.70
N HIS A 78 12.54 7.56 5.43
CA HIS A 78 13.38 8.68 5.05
C HIS A 78 14.87 8.32 5.08
N THR A 79 15.29 7.63 6.13
CA THR A 79 16.68 7.16 6.28
C THR A 79 17.07 6.20 5.15
N LEU A 80 16.26 5.18 4.90
CA LEU A 80 16.52 4.18 3.87
C LEU A 80 16.49 4.80 2.46
N ALA A 81 15.45 5.56 2.13
CA ALA A 81 15.25 6.15 0.81
C ALA A 81 16.26 7.25 0.47
N SER A 82 16.93 7.84 1.47
CA SER A 82 18.02 8.81 1.27
C SER A 82 19.39 8.15 1.13
N SER A 83 19.51 6.87 1.46
CA SER A 83 20.80 6.14 1.36
C SER A 83 21.22 5.91 -0.09
N ASP A 84 22.53 5.79 -0.34
CA ASP A 84 23.07 5.44 -1.64
C ASP A 84 22.51 4.13 -2.19
N ARG A 85 22.09 3.24 -1.30
CA ARG A 85 21.53 1.93 -1.66
C ARG A 85 20.14 2.02 -2.28
N PHE A 86 19.29 2.95 -1.81
CA PHE A 86 17.87 2.99 -2.17
C PHE A 86 17.39 4.33 -2.74
N ARG A 87 18.26 5.34 -2.87
CA ARG A 87 17.86 6.69 -3.35
C ARG A 87 17.18 6.70 -4.70
N ASP A 88 17.43 5.68 -5.54
CA ASP A 88 16.83 5.56 -6.87
C ASP A 88 15.50 4.81 -6.89
N VAL A 89 15.08 4.24 -5.77
CA VAL A 89 13.77 3.60 -5.62
C VAL A 89 12.73 4.68 -5.28
N PRO A 90 11.69 4.90 -6.12
CA PRO A 90 10.55 5.73 -5.74
C PRO A 90 9.72 5.01 -4.66
N VAL A 91 9.72 5.54 -3.46
CA VAL A 91 9.04 4.96 -2.29
C VAL A 91 7.87 5.85 -1.91
N VAL A 92 6.70 5.27 -1.74
CA VAL A 92 5.51 5.93 -1.19
C VAL A 92 5.30 5.43 0.23
N TYR A 93 5.03 6.31 1.18
CA TYR A 93 4.43 5.97 2.45
C TYR A 93 2.93 6.26 2.41
N HIS A 94 2.11 5.24 2.63
CA HIS A 94 0.65 5.32 2.57
C HIS A 94 0.03 4.85 3.89
N THR A 95 -0.97 5.60 4.39
CA THR A 95 -1.83 5.07 5.45
C THR A 95 -3.01 4.35 4.82
N ASP A 96 -3.26 3.13 5.27
CA ASP A 96 -4.21 2.19 4.71
C ASP A 96 -5.21 1.76 5.79
N HIS A 97 -6.50 1.74 5.48
CA HIS A 97 -7.57 1.31 6.39
C HIS A 97 -7.53 1.95 7.80
N ILE A 98 -7.34 3.27 7.88
CA ILE A 98 -7.42 3.98 9.16
C ILE A 98 -8.88 4.19 9.54
N LYS A 99 -9.30 3.61 10.67
CA LYS A 99 -10.70 3.62 11.15
C LYS A 99 -10.86 3.95 12.62
N GLY A 100 -12.10 4.15 13.03
CA GLY A 100 -12.50 4.43 14.39
C GLY A 100 -12.53 5.91 14.76
N PRO A 101 -12.77 6.26 16.02
CA PRO A 101 -13.03 7.65 16.43
C PRO A 101 -11.83 8.58 16.30
N ALA A 102 -10.61 8.04 16.22
CA ALA A 102 -9.38 8.82 16.08
C ALA A 102 -8.95 9.03 14.61
N THR A 103 -9.69 8.52 13.62
CA THR A 103 -9.31 8.51 12.20
C THR A 103 -8.85 9.89 11.71
N VAL A 104 -9.67 10.94 11.87
CA VAL A 104 -9.32 12.28 11.42
C VAL A 104 -8.04 12.80 12.08
N GLY A 105 -7.86 12.54 13.38
CA GLY A 105 -6.66 12.95 14.13
C GLY A 105 -5.40 12.25 13.63
N ILE A 106 -5.47 10.94 13.39
CA ILE A 106 -4.37 10.12 12.88
C ILE A 106 -3.99 10.57 11.46
N LEU A 107 -4.97 10.73 10.56
CA LEU A 107 -4.73 11.16 9.19
C LEU A 107 -4.24 12.60 9.11
N THR A 108 -4.72 13.50 9.98
CA THR A 108 -4.19 14.87 10.10
C THR A 108 -2.72 14.84 10.53
N HIS A 109 -2.36 13.99 11.50
CA HIS A 109 -0.96 13.82 11.89
C HIS A 109 -0.10 13.31 10.73
N ALA A 110 -0.58 12.30 9.99
CA ALA A 110 0.10 11.79 8.80
C ALA A 110 0.35 12.89 7.75
N MET A 111 -0.67 13.75 7.48
CA MET A 111 -0.52 14.91 6.58
C MET A 111 0.53 15.90 7.07
N ARG A 112 0.52 16.26 8.36
CA ARG A 112 1.51 17.16 8.97
C ARG A 112 2.93 16.61 8.90
N LYS A 113 3.08 15.29 8.98
CA LYS A 113 4.35 14.57 8.81
C LYS A 113 4.70 14.29 7.35
N ARG A 114 3.87 14.75 6.39
CA ARG A 114 4.07 14.61 4.95
C ARG A 114 4.07 13.16 4.47
N ALA A 115 3.14 12.34 5.00
CA ALA A 115 2.83 11.05 4.39
C ALA A 115 2.54 11.25 2.90
N SER A 116 3.05 10.36 2.05
CA SER A 116 2.98 10.49 0.59
C SER A 116 1.54 10.42 0.06
N SER A 117 0.71 9.59 0.69
CA SER A 117 -0.74 9.51 0.46
C SER A 117 -1.44 8.93 1.68
N ILE A 118 -2.75 9.14 1.77
CA ILE A 118 -3.57 8.65 2.86
C ILE A 118 -4.88 8.06 2.34
N SER A 119 -5.40 7.07 3.07
CA SER A 119 -6.78 6.57 2.96
C SER A 119 -7.41 6.35 4.34
N LEU A 120 -8.71 6.26 4.37
CA LEU A 120 -9.49 5.83 5.54
C LEU A 120 -10.25 4.55 5.20
N ASP A 121 -10.57 3.75 6.23
CA ASP A 121 -11.47 2.62 6.10
C ASP A 121 -12.92 3.10 6.22
N SER A 122 -13.67 3.00 5.14
CA SER A 122 -15.06 3.41 5.06
C SER A 122 -16.07 2.28 5.38
N SER A 123 -15.61 1.07 5.66
CA SER A 123 -16.46 -0.13 5.81
C SER A 123 -17.53 -0.01 6.90
N ALA A 124 -17.33 0.85 7.90
CA ALA A 124 -18.28 1.10 8.99
C ALA A 124 -19.00 2.46 8.87
N MET A 125 -18.81 3.18 7.76
CA MET A 125 -19.37 4.51 7.52
C MET A 125 -20.56 4.45 6.57
N SER A 126 -21.54 5.33 6.78
CA SER A 126 -22.51 5.65 5.72
C SER A 126 -21.82 6.41 4.58
N ALA A 127 -22.43 6.41 3.39
CA ALA A 127 -21.93 7.18 2.25
C ALA A 127 -21.71 8.66 2.61
N GLN A 128 -22.64 9.25 3.36
CA GLN A 128 -22.55 10.64 3.79
C GLN A 128 -21.37 10.89 4.73
N GLU A 129 -21.15 10.02 5.73
CA GLU A 129 -20.01 10.13 6.65
C GLU A 129 -18.67 9.97 5.95
N ASN A 130 -18.57 9.09 4.94
CA ASN A 130 -17.37 8.93 4.12
C ASN A 130 -17.06 10.24 3.37
N ILE A 131 -18.04 10.81 2.65
CA ILE A 131 -17.91 12.07 1.94
C ILE A 131 -17.49 13.21 2.87
N GLU A 132 -18.21 13.39 3.98
CA GLU A 132 -17.95 14.45 4.96
C GLU A 132 -16.55 14.34 5.56
N THR A 133 -16.09 13.11 5.85
CA THR A 133 -14.76 12.88 6.39
C THR A 133 -13.68 13.21 5.37
N MET A 134 -13.86 12.82 4.09
CA MET A 134 -12.94 13.17 3.01
C MET A 134 -12.86 14.68 2.79
N ILE A 135 -14.00 15.38 2.77
CA ILE A 135 -14.05 16.84 2.64
C ILE A 135 -13.33 17.50 3.82
N ARG A 136 -13.60 17.05 5.05
CA ARG A 136 -12.94 17.58 6.25
C ARG A 136 -11.43 17.45 6.20
N LEU A 137 -10.88 16.32 5.73
CA LEU A 137 -9.44 16.15 5.54
C LEU A 137 -8.88 17.14 4.51
N CYS A 138 -9.60 17.37 3.40
CA CYS A 138 -9.23 18.36 2.40
C CYS A 138 -9.25 19.81 2.96
N GLU A 139 -10.24 20.14 3.76
CA GLU A 139 -10.35 21.45 4.42
C GLU A 139 -9.20 21.70 5.41
N ILE A 140 -8.88 20.71 6.26
CA ILE A 140 -7.73 20.78 7.17
C ILE A 140 -6.43 20.98 6.37
N ALA A 141 -6.23 20.20 5.30
CA ALA A 141 -5.05 20.37 4.47
C ALA A 141 -4.97 21.76 3.83
N ALA A 142 -6.09 22.31 3.36
CA ALA A 142 -6.15 23.65 2.79
C ALA A 142 -5.87 24.74 3.84
N GLN A 143 -6.48 24.64 5.02
CA GLN A 143 -6.31 25.60 6.12
C GLN A 143 -4.88 25.64 6.64
N GLU A 144 -4.21 24.48 6.71
CA GLU A 144 -2.84 24.37 7.21
C GLU A 144 -1.77 24.45 6.10
N GLY A 145 -2.17 24.61 4.83
CA GLY A 145 -1.25 24.64 3.69
C GLY A 145 -0.50 23.31 3.49
N LEU A 146 -1.13 22.18 3.82
CA LEU A 146 -0.52 20.87 3.72
C LEU A 146 -0.74 20.27 2.33
N PRO A 147 0.27 19.61 1.76
CA PRO A 147 0.07 18.80 0.56
C PRO A 147 -0.76 17.56 0.90
N LEU A 148 -1.61 17.12 -0.03
CA LEU A 148 -2.52 16.00 0.18
C LEU A 148 -2.72 15.21 -1.11
N THR A 149 -2.63 13.90 -1.00
CA THR A 149 -3.02 12.92 -2.03
C THR A 149 -3.86 11.85 -1.35
N LEU A 150 -5.08 11.67 -1.85
CA LEU A 150 -6.09 10.78 -1.28
C LEU A 150 -6.34 9.55 -2.14
N GLU A 151 -6.53 8.43 -1.49
CA GLU A 151 -7.26 7.27 -1.98
C GLU A 151 -8.62 7.25 -1.28
N MET A 152 -9.70 7.02 -2.04
CA MET A 152 -11.05 6.91 -1.51
C MET A 152 -11.58 5.48 -1.71
N GLU A 153 -12.22 4.93 -0.70
CA GLU A 153 -12.78 3.59 -0.68
C GLU A 153 -14.32 3.61 -0.67
N ALA A 154 -14.91 2.54 -1.22
CA ALA A 154 -16.37 2.28 -1.20
C ALA A 154 -16.71 0.93 -0.56
N GLY A 155 -16.02 0.49 0.48
CA GLY A 155 -16.30 -0.81 1.10
C GLY A 155 -15.97 -2.01 0.19
N VAL A 156 -14.80 -2.56 0.34
CA VAL A 156 -14.23 -3.53 -0.63
C VAL A 156 -14.63 -4.98 -0.40
N ASP A 157 -15.17 -5.36 0.76
CA ASP A 157 -15.49 -6.76 1.10
C ASP A 157 -16.92 -7.19 0.71
N ASP A 158 -17.74 -6.27 0.21
CA ASP A 158 -19.16 -6.48 -0.06
C ASP A 158 -19.47 -6.92 -1.51
N GLY A 159 -18.47 -7.46 -2.23
CA GLY A 159 -18.63 -7.90 -3.59
C GLY A 159 -18.25 -6.83 -4.62
N VAL A 160 -19.10 -6.60 -5.62
CA VAL A 160 -18.86 -5.57 -6.65
C VAL A 160 -19.67 -4.32 -6.31
N THR A 161 -18.96 -3.20 -6.11
CA THR A 161 -19.58 -1.89 -5.87
C THR A 161 -20.44 -1.48 -7.08
N PRO A 162 -21.69 -1.02 -6.91
CA PRO A 162 -22.48 -0.45 -7.99
C PRO A 162 -21.82 0.81 -8.57
N LEU A 163 -21.86 0.99 -9.90
CA LEU A 163 -21.30 2.18 -10.54
C LEU A 163 -21.91 3.50 -10.04
N GLU A 164 -23.15 3.46 -9.55
CA GLU A 164 -23.80 4.65 -8.98
C GLU A 164 -23.06 5.15 -7.72
N GLU A 165 -22.42 4.26 -6.97
CA GLU A 165 -21.59 4.67 -5.84
C GLU A 165 -20.32 5.42 -6.28
N THR A 166 -19.76 5.12 -7.44
CA THR A 166 -18.68 5.95 -8.00
C THR A 166 -19.16 7.37 -8.25
N ARG A 167 -20.40 7.56 -8.73
CA ARG A 167 -20.98 8.91 -8.92
C ARG A 167 -21.24 9.61 -7.59
N SER A 168 -21.89 8.91 -6.67
CA SER A 168 -22.36 9.50 -5.40
C SER A 168 -21.23 9.70 -4.39
N LEU A 169 -20.19 8.86 -4.37
CA LEU A 169 -19.05 8.96 -3.45
C LEU A 169 -17.89 9.72 -4.11
N PHE A 170 -17.20 9.08 -5.03
CA PHE A 170 -16.03 9.65 -5.70
C PHE A 170 -16.37 10.96 -6.43
N GLY A 171 -17.47 10.96 -7.22
CA GLY A 171 -17.89 12.13 -7.98
C GLY A 171 -18.25 13.32 -7.10
N GLU A 172 -18.89 13.11 -5.96
CA GLU A 172 -19.25 14.19 -5.04
C GLU A 172 -18.01 14.81 -4.36
N VAL A 173 -17.07 13.99 -3.91
CA VAL A 173 -15.82 14.52 -3.33
C VAL A 173 -15.00 15.23 -4.40
N GLU A 174 -14.89 14.70 -5.62
CA GLU A 174 -14.15 15.34 -6.69
C GLU A 174 -14.79 16.68 -7.13
N ARG A 175 -16.12 16.75 -7.12
CA ARG A 175 -16.87 18.00 -7.42
C ARG A 175 -16.62 19.09 -6.37
N LEU A 176 -16.56 18.71 -5.08
CA LEU A 176 -16.38 19.67 -3.97
C LEU A 176 -14.92 20.02 -3.72
N MET A 177 -14.02 19.05 -3.90
CA MET A 177 -12.58 19.15 -3.63
C MET A 177 -11.76 18.66 -4.83
N PRO A 178 -11.83 19.36 -5.97
CA PRO A 178 -11.26 18.88 -7.23
C PRO A 178 -9.75 18.66 -7.15
N GLY A 179 -9.30 17.54 -7.74
CA GLY A 179 -7.89 17.22 -7.86
C GLY A 179 -7.25 16.62 -6.60
N ARG A 180 -8.01 16.34 -5.53
CA ARG A 180 -7.47 15.73 -4.30
C ARG A 180 -7.44 14.21 -4.36
N LEU A 181 -8.41 13.58 -5.01
CA LEU A 181 -8.45 12.14 -5.19
C LEU A 181 -7.46 11.70 -6.27
N ALA A 182 -6.63 10.73 -5.94
CA ALA A 182 -5.62 10.17 -6.86
C ALA A 182 -5.95 8.72 -7.26
N LEU A 183 -6.64 7.99 -6.38
CA LEU A 183 -7.05 6.62 -6.56
C LEU A 183 -8.50 6.44 -6.09
N TRP A 184 -9.18 5.51 -6.75
CA TRP A 184 -10.50 5.01 -6.35
C TRP A 184 -10.39 3.53 -6.01
N ALA A 185 -10.93 3.10 -4.88
CA ALA A 185 -10.94 1.72 -4.39
C ALA A 185 -12.37 1.19 -4.24
N PRO A 186 -13.03 0.80 -5.34
CA PRO A 186 -14.32 0.12 -5.28
C PRO A 186 -14.14 -1.36 -4.94
N GLY A 187 -15.17 -2.01 -4.40
CA GLY A 187 -15.28 -3.46 -4.39
C GLY A 187 -15.35 -4.00 -5.81
N VAL A 188 -14.50 -4.97 -6.12
CA VAL A 188 -14.41 -5.60 -7.45
C VAL A 188 -14.51 -7.12 -7.38
N GLY A 189 -15.15 -7.62 -6.32
CA GLY A 189 -15.36 -9.05 -6.07
C GLY A 189 -14.19 -9.75 -5.38
N THR A 190 -13.22 -8.99 -4.87
CA THR A 190 -12.15 -9.49 -3.97
C THR A 190 -12.58 -9.35 -2.52
N LYS A 191 -11.89 -10.08 -1.62
CA LYS A 191 -12.10 -9.99 -0.16
C LYS A 191 -10.76 -9.98 0.57
N HIS A 192 -10.69 -9.29 1.70
CA HIS A 192 -9.52 -9.33 2.56
C HIS A 192 -9.29 -10.71 3.19
N GLY A 193 -8.03 -11.02 3.47
CA GLY A 193 -7.62 -12.26 4.12
C GLY A 193 -7.17 -13.35 3.17
N LEU A 194 -7.00 -14.56 3.70
CA LEU A 194 -6.55 -15.75 2.96
C LEU A 194 -7.69 -16.74 2.65
N GLY A 195 -8.91 -16.40 3.01
CA GLY A 195 -10.12 -17.20 2.77
C GLY A 195 -10.65 -17.02 1.35
N ASN A 196 -10.75 -18.07 0.60
CA ASN A 196 -10.67 -18.07 -0.84
C ASN A 196 -11.98 -18.35 -1.56
N ASP A 197 -12.91 -17.44 -1.55
CA ASP A 197 -13.88 -17.39 -2.64
C ASP A 197 -13.55 -16.20 -3.55
N LEU A 198 -12.56 -16.39 -4.44
CA LEU A 198 -12.10 -15.41 -5.42
C LEU A 198 -12.94 -15.47 -6.72
N GLY A 199 -14.04 -16.23 -6.73
CA GLY A 199 -14.91 -16.41 -7.89
C GLY A 199 -15.63 -15.13 -8.34
N GLY A 200 -15.56 -14.07 -7.55
CA GLY A 200 -16.18 -12.79 -7.84
C GLY A 200 -15.26 -11.73 -8.48
N PHE A 201 -13.94 -11.95 -8.58
CA PHE A 201 -13.02 -10.95 -9.15
C PHE A 201 -13.41 -10.55 -10.58
N SER A 202 -13.63 -9.24 -10.79
CA SER A 202 -14.21 -8.72 -12.03
C SER A 202 -13.34 -7.62 -12.68
N PRO A 203 -12.51 -7.98 -13.68
CA PRO A 203 -11.79 -6.98 -14.48
C PRO A 203 -12.72 -6.01 -15.23
N ASP A 204 -13.94 -6.44 -15.57
CA ASP A 204 -14.92 -5.56 -16.23
C ASP A 204 -15.45 -4.50 -15.29
N ALA A 205 -15.69 -4.83 -14.01
CA ALA A 205 -16.03 -3.85 -12.99
C ALA A 205 -14.88 -2.84 -12.78
N ILE A 206 -13.63 -3.32 -12.72
CA ILE A 206 -12.44 -2.44 -12.63
C ILE A 206 -12.44 -1.42 -13.78
N ARG A 207 -12.63 -1.88 -15.01
CA ARG A 207 -12.65 -1.02 -16.20
C ARG A 207 -13.75 0.03 -16.12
N ALA A 208 -14.98 -0.40 -15.77
CA ALA A 208 -16.14 0.48 -15.69
C ALA A 208 -15.96 1.57 -14.61
N HIS A 209 -15.49 1.19 -13.41
CA HIS A 209 -15.22 2.14 -12.34
C HIS A 209 -14.11 3.12 -12.70
N ARG A 210 -13.01 2.66 -13.31
CA ARG A 210 -11.91 3.52 -13.75
C ARG A 210 -12.37 4.54 -14.80
N GLU A 211 -13.13 4.09 -15.80
CA GLU A 211 -13.64 4.97 -16.87
C GLU A 211 -14.52 6.05 -16.29
N LEU A 212 -15.48 5.69 -15.45
CA LEU A 212 -16.37 6.64 -14.80
C LEU A 212 -15.64 7.60 -13.87
N ALA A 213 -14.74 7.11 -13.01
CA ALA A 213 -13.95 7.96 -12.12
C ALA A 213 -13.07 8.95 -12.90
N SER A 214 -12.47 8.50 -14.03
CA SER A 214 -11.65 9.35 -14.88
C SER A 214 -12.49 10.40 -15.63
N GLU A 215 -13.71 10.06 -16.08
CA GLU A 215 -14.66 10.99 -16.65
C GLU A 215 -15.05 12.08 -15.66
N LEU A 216 -15.46 11.69 -14.44
CA LEU A 216 -15.86 12.61 -13.37
C LEU A 216 -14.73 13.55 -12.95
N ALA A 217 -13.50 13.05 -12.93
CA ALA A 217 -12.32 13.82 -12.55
C ALA A 217 -11.73 14.66 -13.69
N GLY A 218 -12.08 14.38 -14.95
CA GLY A 218 -11.46 15.03 -16.13
C GLY A 218 -9.97 14.71 -16.31
N ARG A 219 -9.48 13.63 -15.67
CA ARG A 219 -8.08 13.15 -15.73
C ARG A 219 -8.02 11.65 -15.48
N PRO A 220 -6.89 10.96 -15.85
CA PRO A 220 -6.73 9.55 -15.54
C PRO A 220 -6.77 9.30 -14.03
N ILE A 221 -7.66 8.39 -13.60
CA ILE A 221 -7.75 7.88 -12.24
C ILE A 221 -7.44 6.38 -12.29
N GLY A 222 -6.52 5.94 -11.43
CA GLY A 222 -6.22 4.53 -11.24
C GLY A 222 -7.14 3.87 -10.21
N ILE A 223 -7.34 2.56 -10.35
CA ILE A 223 -8.03 1.77 -9.34
C ILE A 223 -7.01 1.24 -8.34
N ALA A 224 -7.30 1.38 -7.03
CA ALA A 224 -6.62 0.66 -5.98
C ALA A 224 -7.34 -0.67 -5.75
N LEU A 225 -6.60 -1.77 -5.88
CA LEU A 225 -7.13 -3.12 -5.69
C LEU A 225 -6.80 -3.61 -4.27
N HIS A 226 -7.83 -3.79 -3.47
CA HIS A 226 -7.76 -4.41 -2.15
C HIS A 226 -8.09 -5.90 -2.22
N GLY A 227 -7.75 -6.66 -1.17
CA GLY A 227 -8.05 -8.09 -1.12
C GLY A 227 -7.34 -8.93 -2.20
N SER A 228 -6.11 -8.59 -2.55
CA SER A 228 -5.36 -9.26 -3.64
C SER A 228 -4.68 -10.56 -3.23
N SER A 229 -4.62 -10.89 -1.93
CA SER A 229 -4.03 -12.14 -1.44
C SER A 229 -4.79 -13.34 -2.00
N GLY A 230 -4.06 -14.26 -2.64
CA GLY A 230 -4.64 -15.44 -3.29
C GLY A 230 -5.06 -15.24 -4.75
N LEU A 231 -5.02 -14.04 -5.32
CA LEU A 231 -5.18 -13.85 -6.77
C LEU A 231 -4.00 -14.46 -7.53
N THR A 232 -4.31 -15.13 -8.64
CA THR A 232 -3.28 -15.67 -9.55
C THR A 232 -2.57 -14.57 -10.32
N GLU A 233 -1.42 -14.89 -10.91
CA GLU A 233 -0.68 -13.93 -11.75
C GLU A 233 -1.51 -13.46 -12.95
N GLU A 234 -2.32 -14.35 -13.54
CA GLU A 234 -3.21 -14.04 -14.65
C GLU A 234 -4.34 -13.09 -14.23
N GLN A 235 -4.90 -13.28 -13.02
CA GLN A 235 -5.91 -12.39 -12.47
C GLN A 235 -5.32 -11.00 -12.19
N LEU A 236 -4.13 -10.93 -11.62
CA LEU A 236 -3.43 -9.67 -11.40
C LEU A 236 -3.14 -8.95 -12.72
N ALA A 237 -2.61 -9.67 -13.72
CA ALA A 237 -2.36 -9.10 -15.04
C ALA A 237 -3.64 -8.59 -15.71
N ALA A 238 -4.76 -9.32 -15.58
CA ALA A 238 -6.07 -8.88 -16.06
C ALA A 238 -6.57 -7.61 -15.34
N GLY A 239 -6.36 -7.53 -14.02
CA GLY A 239 -6.66 -6.33 -13.23
C GLY A 239 -5.85 -5.10 -13.68
N VAL A 240 -4.54 -5.26 -13.89
CA VAL A 240 -3.67 -4.21 -14.42
C VAL A 240 -4.11 -3.76 -15.80
N ALA A 241 -4.42 -4.70 -16.70
CA ALA A 241 -4.93 -4.38 -18.03
C ALA A 241 -6.28 -3.64 -17.98
N ALA A 242 -7.11 -3.92 -16.98
CA ALA A 242 -8.39 -3.22 -16.75
C ALA A 242 -8.22 -1.81 -16.16
N GLY A 243 -7.09 -1.53 -15.46
CA GLY A 243 -6.79 -0.19 -14.95
C GLY A 243 -6.46 -0.10 -13.47
N VAL A 244 -6.10 -1.21 -12.84
CA VAL A 244 -5.48 -1.17 -11.51
C VAL A 244 -4.14 -0.44 -11.59
N ALA A 245 -3.91 0.50 -10.68
CA ALA A 245 -2.69 1.29 -10.55
C ALA A 245 -1.98 1.12 -9.20
N LYS A 246 -2.66 0.58 -8.19
CA LYS A 246 -2.13 0.20 -6.88
C LYS A 246 -2.71 -1.16 -6.50
N VAL A 247 -1.90 -2.03 -5.91
CA VAL A 247 -2.34 -3.34 -5.41
C VAL A 247 -1.88 -3.51 -3.97
N ASN A 248 -2.83 -3.61 -3.03
CA ASN A 248 -2.55 -3.91 -1.64
C ASN A 248 -2.21 -5.40 -1.47
N TRP A 249 -1.15 -5.70 -0.73
CA TRP A 249 -0.69 -7.05 -0.45
C TRP A 249 -0.29 -7.22 1.01
N SER A 250 -1.15 -7.80 1.81
CA SER A 250 -1.01 -7.92 3.26
C SER A 250 -0.93 -9.38 3.73
N SER A 251 -2.06 -10.06 3.79
CA SER A 251 -2.18 -11.37 4.47
C SER A 251 -1.23 -12.43 3.91
N GLU A 252 -1.08 -12.53 2.60
CA GLU A 252 -0.16 -13.47 1.97
C GLU A 252 1.31 -13.09 2.24
N SER A 253 1.63 -11.80 2.23
CA SER A 253 2.95 -11.28 2.58
C SER A 253 3.35 -11.67 4.00
N LEU A 254 2.44 -11.50 4.97
CA LEU A 254 2.65 -11.90 6.37
C LEU A 254 2.80 -13.42 6.50
N LEU A 255 1.98 -14.21 5.80
CA LEU A 255 2.06 -15.67 5.81
C LEU A 255 3.43 -16.17 5.34
N ILE A 256 3.92 -15.69 4.20
CA ILE A 256 5.22 -16.07 3.65
C ILE A 256 6.35 -15.80 4.65
N ARG A 257 6.35 -14.65 5.30
CA ARG A 257 7.35 -14.30 6.33
C ARG A 257 7.24 -15.19 7.56
N SER A 258 6.02 -15.48 8.00
CA SER A 258 5.77 -16.33 9.18
C SER A 258 6.21 -17.78 8.93
N GLU A 259 5.90 -18.33 7.75
CA GLU A 259 6.33 -19.68 7.36
C GLU A 259 7.84 -19.78 7.24
N ALA A 260 8.51 -18.78 6.68
CA ALA A 260 9.96 -18.73 6.60
C ALA A 260 10.61 -18.67 7.98
N ALA A 261 10.03 -17.90 8.92
CA ALA A 261 10.48 -17.86 10.31
C ALA A 261 10.30 -19.21 11.03
N ALA A 262 9.16 -19.84 10.88
CA ALA A 262 8.88 -21.16 11.43
C ALA A 262 9.89 -22.20 10.93
N ALA A 263 10.12 -22.22 9.61
CA ALA A 263 11.10 -23.12 8.99
C ALA A 263 12.53 -22.89 9.51
N PHE A 264 12.93 -21.63 9.72
CA PHE A 264 14.22 -21.30 10.31
C PHE A 264 14.38 -21.90 11.71
N PHE A 265 13.40 -21.74 12.59
CA PHE A 265 13.46 -22.27 13.95
C PHE A 265 13.40 -23.80 13.99
N ASP A 266 12.60 -24.42 13.12
CA ASP A 266 12.53 -25.88 13.04
C ASP A 266 13.86 -26.49 12.59
N GLN A 267 14.51 -25.92 11.58
CA GLN A 267 15.80 -26.37 11.07
C GLN A 267 16.96 -26.13 12.02
N ASN A 268 16.86 -25.15 12.91
CA ASN A 268 17.92 -24.73 13.81
C ASN A 268 17.64 -25.04 15.29
N ARG A 269 16.62 -25.83 15.60
CA ARG A 269 16.17 -26.12 16.96
C ARG A 269 17.32 -26.60 17.87
N GLU A 270 18.17 -27.52 17.39
CA GLU A 270 19.30 -28.04 18.16
C GLU A 270 20.38 -26.97 18.40
N ARG A 271 20.59 -26.06 17.46
CA ARG A 271 21.57 -24.98 17.57
C ARG A 271 21.17 -23.90 18.57
N LEU A 272 19.89 -23.83 18.95
CA LEU A 272 19.39 -22.95 20.00
C LEU A 272 19.66 -23.49 21.42
N GLY A 273 20.27 -24.67 21.55
CA GLY A 273 20.70 -25.20 22.81
C GLY A 273 21.82 -24.37 23.45
N LYS A 274 21.73 -24.15 24.79
CA LYS A 274 22.62 -23.25 25.55
C LYS A 274 24.12 -23.54 25.37
N SER A 275 24.49 -24.79 25.10
CA SER A 275 25.88 -25.22 24.94
C SER A 275 26.34 -25.37 23.50
N HIS A 276 25.47 -25.06 22.52
CA HIS A 276 25.82 -25.23 21.12
C HIS A 276 26.78 -24.10 20.67
N PRO A 277 27.88 -24.43 19.97
CA PRO A 277 28.86 -23.43 19.53
C PRO A 277 28.24 -22.34 18.64
N ASP A 278 27.24 -22.69 17.82
CA ASP A 278 26.55 -21.75 16.92
C ASP A 278 25.36 -21.01 17.56
N PHE A 279 25.14 -21.19 18.91
CA PHE A 279 23.98 -20.58 19.58
C PHE A 279 23.86 -19.08 19.28
N LYS A 280 24.94 -18.31 19.45
CA LYS A 280 24.91 -16.85 19.26
C LYS A 280 24.54 -16.49 17.83
N ALA A 281 25.16 -17.14 16.86
CA ALA A 281 24.89 -16.86 15.42
C ALA A 281 23.45 -17.19 15.03
N THR A 282 22.90 -18.28 15.62
CA THR A 282 21.53 -18.73 15.35
C THR A 282 20.48 -17.87 16.08
N ALA A 283 20.78 -17.47 17.32
CA ALA A 283 19.86 -16.73 18.18
C ALA A 283 19.82 -15.20 17.83
N MET A 284 20.81 -14.70 17.09
CA MET A 284 20.80 -13.31 16.66
C MET A 284 19.75 -13.08 15.59
N ASP A 285 19.02 -11.97 15.72
CA ASP A 285 17.96 -11.55 14.77
C ASP A 285 18.42 -11.55 13.31
N ASN A 286 19.66 -11.14 13.05
CA ASN A 286 20.21 -11.08 11.69
C ASN A 286 20.16 -12.43 10.95
N GLY A 287 20.44 -13.56 11.62
CA GLY A 287 20.35 -14.89 11.01
C GLY A 287 18.93 -15.26 10.60
N LEU A 288 17.97 -14.97 11.47
CA LEU A 288 16.54 -15.13 11.19
C LEU A 288 16.10 -14.26 10.02
N GLN A 289 16.42 -12.97 10.05
CA GLN A 289 16.00 -12.05 8.99
C GLN A 289 16.62 -12.38 7.63
N GLN A 290 17.88 -12.81 7.58
CA GLN A 290 18.51 -13.29 6.34
C GLN A 290 17.79 -14.52 5.77
N SER A 291 17.37 -15.45 6.62
CA SER A 291 16.61 -16.63 6.18
C SER A 291 15.23 -16.26 5.66
N ILE A 292 14.54 -15.36 6.33
CA ILE A 292 13.24 -14.83 5.85
C ILE A 292 13.42 -14.11 4.51
N SER A 293 14.40 -13.22 4.42
CA SER A 293 14.69 -12.40 3.24
C SER A 293 14.97 -13.28 2.01
N ALA A 294 15.69 -14.38 2.19
CA ALA A 294 16.00 -15.33 1.10
C ALA A 294 14.75 -15.95 0.46
N VAL A 295 13.67 -16.09 1.22
CA VAL A 295 12.37 -16.58 0.73
C VAL A 295 11.48 -15.45 0.26
N TYR A 296 11.43 -14.35 1.03
CA TYR A 296 10.46 -13.29 0.86
C TYR A 296 10.78 -12.34 -0.31
N VAL A 297 12.05 -11.91 -0.46
CA VAL A 297 12.46 -11.01 -1.53
C VAL A 297 12.10 -11.55 -2.93
N PRO A 298 12.37 -12.83 -3.27
CA PRO A 298 11.93 -13.39 -4.55
C PRO A 298 10.40 -13.32 -4.77
N LYS A 299 9.61 -13.47 -3.71
CA LYS A 299 8.14 -13.38 -3.80
C LYS A 299 7.65 -11.95 -4.05
N VAL A 300 8.25 -10.96 -3.38
CA VAL A 300 7.98 -9.54 -3.65
C VAL A 300 8.34 -9.20 -5.10
N LYS A 301 9.49 -9.68 -5.60
CA LYS A 301 9.90 -9.46 -7.00
C LYS A 301 8.93 -10.07 -7.99
N ALA A 302 8.52 -11.32 -7.79
CA ALA A 302 7.53 -11.98 -8.64
C ALA A 302 6.21 -11.18 -8.66
N ARG A 303 5.76 -10.67 -7.50
CA ARG A 303 4.57 -9.85 -7.40
C ARG A 303 4.72 -8.52 -8.17
N ILE A 304 5.85 -7.85 -8.05
CA ILE A 304 6.15 -6.63 -8.84
C ILE A 304 6.10 -6.93 -10.35
N GLU A 305 6.69 -8.05 -10.78
CA GLU A 305 6.71 -8.46 -12.20
C GLU A 305 5.30 -8.77 -12.72
N SER A 306 4.46 -9.48 -11.95
CA SER A 306 3.07 -9.77 -12.33
C SER A 306 2.19 -8.52 -12.45
N LEU A 307 2.61 -7.40 -11.85
CA LEU A 307 1.95 -6.11 -11.93
C LEU A 307 2.52 -5.20 -13.03
N ASN A 308 3.39 -5.70 -13.92
CA ASN A 308 4.13 -4.92 -14.92
C ASN A 308 4.99 -3.79 -14.31
N GLY A 309 5.36 -3.91 -13.01
CA GLY A 309 6.07 -2.86 -12.27
C GLY A 309 7.57 -2.78 -12.57
N LYS A 310 8.17 -3.82 -13.14
CA LYS A 310 9.60 -3.90 -13.44
C LYS A 310 10.03 -2.87 -14.49
N GLY A 311 11.11 -2.13 -14.21
CA GLY A 311 11.64 -1.06 -15.07
C GLY A 311 10.92 0.29 -14.91
N GLN A 312 9.81 0.34 -14.18
CA GLN A 312 8.97 1.54 -14.10
C GLN A 312 9.55 2.65 -13.22
N ALA A 313 10.49 2.35 -12.31
CA ALA A 313 11.13 3.39 -11.50
C ALA A 313 11.97 4.34 -12.34
N SER A 314 12.78 3.82 -13.25
CA SER A 314 13.60 4.63 -14.16
C SER A 314 12.74 5.47 -15.09
N ASP A 315 11.63 4.91 -15.62
CA ASP A 315 10.73 5.65 -16.51
C ASP A 315 9.98 6.75 -15.75
N PHE A 316 9.47 6.46 -14.56
CA PHE A 316 8.82 7.46 -13.72
C PHE A 316 9.78 8.60 -13.32
N ARG A 317 11.02 8.31 -12.92
CA ARG A 317 11.99 9.36 -12.56
C ARG A 317 12.25 10.35 -13.68
N LYS A 318 12.17 9.93 -14.95
CA LYS A 318 12.30 10.85 -16.10
C LYS A 318 11.17 11.89 -16.14
N THR A 319 9.99 11.55 -15.62
CA THR A 319 8.84 12.47 -15.58
C THR A 319 8.95 13.54 -14.48
N LEU A 320 9.88 13.37 -13.53
CA LEU A 320 10.12 14.31 -12.42
C LEU A 320 11.19 15.36 -12.74
N GLN A 321 11.88 15.22 -13.86
CA GLN A 321 12.91 16.15 -14.35
C GLN A 321 12.28 17.23 -15.22
#